data_3aad8fece6b954ca668eb53fa1a552cb
#
_entry.id   3aad8fece6b954ca668eb53fa1a552cb
#
_cell.length_a   1.000
_cell.length_b   1.000
_cell.length_c   1.000
_cell.angle_alpha   90.00
_cell.angle_beta   90.00
_cell.angle_gamma   90.00
#
_symmetry.space_group_name_H-M   'P 1'
#
loop_
_entity.id
_entity.type
_entity.pdbx_description
1 polymer ?
#
loop_
_entity_poly.entity_id
_entity_poly.type
_entity_poly.pdbx_seq_one_letter_code
_entity_poly.pdbx_strand_id
1 'polypeptide(L)'
;MLTACTGSPASSAPKNGDVPPTALAGLAGAERHAVPHGTGSRTPDDFNGDGHRDLVLDDLVKPAADSHGDDAGIGIVYGSATRGLDPSVRQLLSARTNAAKSGDTLPAAFDAEASCDLDRDGFTDLIVATDPPYNGIGRPPVPLQILFGSPAGLTGKAVTLRIPDRARFGNAWPDHPVCGDFDGDGKPDLAVTASSGRFSFLRGPFTRDGRPHAAGGTIPGAGPALSAPEPRTDTNGDGYDDLVYTALPHEPGTAAKGTLLLGSPDGPGRPGGTYRFGGPAAGLPTAPLRKTAGSPAAPRAETTLLQRYADFDGDGKPDTVVRTHRGETADLIALYPAATPDRPMVTFTSALFTAG
;
A
#
# COMPACT_ATOMS: atom_id res chain seq x y z
N MET A 1 65.38 -23.77 -35.69
CA MET A 1 64.65 -22.51 -35.64
C MET A 1 63.41 -22.78 -34.81
N LEU A 2 63.41 -22.31 -33.55
CA LEU A 2 62.30 -22.43 -32.65
C LEU A 2 61.42 -21.17 -32.84
N THR A 3 60.11 -21.35 -33.10
CA THR A 3 59.15 -20.28 -33.12
C THR A 3 58.29 -20.40 -31.85
N ALA A 4 58.41 -19.41 -30.96
CA ALA A 4 57.67 -19.33 -29.73
C ALA A 4 56.24 -18.79 -30.02
N CYS A 5 55.19 -19.53 -29.58
CA CYS A 5 53.84 -19.03 -29.51
C CYS A 5 53.64 -18.24 -28.22
N THR A 6 53.40 -16.94 -28.33
CA THR A 6 53.00 -16.09 -27.25
C THR A 6 51.50 -16.26 -26.99
N GLY A 7 51.16 -16.83 -25.85
CA GLY A 7 49.77 -16.93 -25.38
C GLY A 7 49.28 -15.56 -24.93
N SER A 8 48.15 -15.10 -25.45
CA SER A 8 47.41 -13.97 -24.94
C SER A 8 46.79 -14.27 -23.57
N PRO A 9 46.81 -13.36 -22.61
CA PRO A 9 46.14 -13.56 -21.35
C PRO A 9 44.61 -13.52 -21.55
N ALA A 10 43.96 -14.55 -21.02
CA ALA A 10 42.49 -14.61 -20.95
C ALA A 10 41.97 -13.43 -20.12
N SER A 11 41.15 -12.59 -20.76
CA SER A 11 40.38 -11.56 -20.08
C SER A 11 39.40 -12.23 -19.11
N SER A 12 39.66 -12.15 -17.83
CA SER A 12 38.71 -12.53 -16.81
C SER A 12 37.52 -11.56 -16.83
N ALA A 13 36.32 -12.05 -17.14
CA ALA A 13 35.09 -11.34 -16.98
C ALA A 13 34.98 -10.79 -15.52
N PRO A 14 34.50 -9.58 -15.31
CA PRO A 14 34.28 -9.07 -13.96
C PRO A 14 33.25 -9.97 -13.27
N LYS A 15 33.62 -10.52 -12.11
CA LYS A 15 32.67 -11.17 -11.20
C LYS A 15 31.63 -10.15 -10.81
N ASN A 16 30.34 -10.47 -10.99
CA ASN A 16 29.23 -9.76 -10.40
C ASN A 16 29.42 -9.80 -8.86
N GLY A 17 29.99 -8.79 -8.31
CA GLY A 17 30.25 -8.66 -6.90
C GLY A 17 30.47 -7.18 -6.58
N ASP A 18 29.63 -6.66 -5.69
CA ASP A 18 29.80 -5.39 -4.98
C ASP A 18 29.42 -4.10 -5.74
N VAL A 19 28.17 -4.03 -6.19
CA VAL A 19 27.52 -2.71 -6.21
C VAL A 19 27.08 -2.46 -4.76
N PRO A 20 27.66 -1.47 -4.05
CA PRO A 20 27.20 -1.14 -2.72
C PRO A 20 25.72 -0.70 -2.81
N PRO A 21 24.85 -1.09 -1.84
CA PRO A 21 23.50 -0.62 -1.83
C PRO A 21 23.53 0.91 -1.88
N THR A 22 22.84 1.50 -2.85
CA THR A 22 22.77 2.96 -2.96
C THR A 22 21.95 3.45 -1.78
N ALA A 23 22.63 3.75 -0.66
CA ALA A 23 22.02 4.37 0.48
C ALA A 23 21.73 5.82 0.12
N LEU A 24 20.54 6.08 -0.37
CA LEU A 24 19.95 7.42 -0.40
C LEU A 24 19.54 7.77 1.04
N ALA A 25 20.52 7.74 1.94
CA ALA A 25 20.32 8.16 3.31
C ALA A 25 20.00 9.64 3.33
N GLY A 26 18.73 9.98 3.62
CA GLY A 26 18.28 11.23 4.19
C GLY A 26 19.01 12.50 3.75
N LEU A 27 19.14 12.75 2.45
CA LEU A 27 19.52 14.06 1.97
C LEU A 27 18.24 14.90 1.93
N ALA A 28 18.03 15.73 2.93
CA ALA A 28 17.20 16.91 2.76
C ALA A 28 17.66 17.59 1.46
N GLY A 29 16.79 17.60 0.43
CA GLY A 29 17.15 18.10 -0.89
C GLY A 29 17.55 17.03 -1.92
N ALA A 30 17.31 15.73 -1.70
CA ALA A 30 17.44 14.73 -2.75
C ALA A 30 16.56 15.09 -3.96
N GLU A 31 17.19 15.14 -5.14
CA GLU A 31 16.50 15.48 -6.38
C GLU A 31 15.26 14.60 -6.56
N ARG A 32 14.14 15.22 -6.93
CA ARG A 32 12.89 14.54 -7.22
C ARG A 32 12.73 14.44 -8.72
N HIS A 33 12.61 13.21 -9.21
CA HIS A 33 12.35 12.96 -10.64
C HIS A 33 10.84 12.92 -10.91
N ALA A 34 10.49 13.17 -12.17
CA ALA A 34 9.14 13.00 -12.64
C ALA A 34 8.72 11.51 -12.58
N VAL A 35 7.44 11.27 -12.31
CA VAL A 35 6.87 9.92 -12.36
C VAL A 35 6.96 9.41 -13.80
N PRO A 36 7.53 8.21 -14.06
CA PRO A 36 7.51 7.60 -15.37
C PRO A 36 6.08 7.38 -15.86
N HIS A 37 5.81 7.65 -17.10
CA HIS A 37 4.48 7.43 -17.67
C HIS A 37 4.36 6.01 -18.20
N GLY A 38 3.53 5.21 -17.55
CA GLY A 38 3.14 3.89 -18.03
C GLY A 38 1.99 3.94 -19.05
N THR A 39 1.64 2.78 -19.55
CA THR A 39 0.53 2.59 -20.52
C THR A 39 -0.60 1.73 -19.95
N GLY A 40 -0.53 1.45 -18.65
CA GLY A 40 -1.42 0.56 -17.94
C GLY A 40 -0.83 -0.83 -17.73
N SER A 41 -1.10 -1.43 -16.59
CA SER A 41 -0.62 -2.76 -16.21
C SER A 41 -1.67 -3.54 -15.41
N ARG A 42 -1.33 -4.77 -15.04
CA ARG A 42 -2.08 -5.59 -14.07
C ARG A 42 -1.26 -5.86 -12.81
N THR A 43 -0.10 -5.23 -12.70
CA THR A 43 0.72 -5.32 -11.49
C THR A 43 -0.04 -4.66 -10.34
N PRO A 44 -0.24 -5.33 -9.21
CA PRO A 44 -0.86 -4.72 -8.04
C PRO A 44 -0.06 -3.53 -7.53
N ASP A 45 -0.75 -2.51 -7.01
CA ASP A 45 -0.14 -1.27 -6.48
C ASP A 45 0.70 -0.50 -7.52
N ASP A 46 0.40 -0.62 -8.81
CA ASP A 46 1.07 0.13 -9.90
C ASP A 46 0.19 1.32 -10.30
N PHE A 47 0.40 2.47 -9.64
CA PHE A 47 -0.43 3.66 -9.77
C PHE A 47 -0.16 4.45 -11.05
N ASN A 48 1.02 4.26 -11.67
CA ASN A 48 1.42 4.91 -12.91
C ASN A 48 1.38 4.01 -14.15
N GLY A 49 1.06 2.70 -13.97
CA GLY A 49 0.88 1.73 -15.04
C GLY A 49 2.15 1.39 -15.80
N ASP A 50 3.33 1.46 -15.18
CA ASP A 50 4.62 1.18 -15.81
C ASP A 50 5.06 -0.29 -15.67
N GLY A 51 4.28 -1.11 -15.00
CA GLY A 51 4.50 -2.54 -14.80
C GLY A 51 5.30 -2.87 -13.53
N HIS A 52 5.63 -1.86 -12.70
CA HIS A 52 6.36 -2.03 -11.46
C HIS A 52 5.49 -1.67 -10.27
N ARG A 53 5.58 -2.46 -9.20
CA ARG A 53 4.82 -2.23 -7.98
C ARG A 53 5.34 -1.01 -7.24
N ASP A 54 4.45 -0.12 -6.83
CA ASP A 54 4.73 1.06 -6.03
C ASP A 54 4.54 0.78 -4.53
N LEU A 55 5.16 1.59 -3.69
CA LEU A 55 5.04 1.49 -2.23
C LEU A 55 4.25 2.67 -1.67
N VAL A 56 3.25 2.35 -0.86
CA VAL A 56 2.46 3.31 -0.08
C VAL A 56 3.03 3.40 1.34
N LEU A 57 3.15 4.61 1.86
CA LEU A 57 3.60 4.92 3.21
C LEU A 57 2.63 5.90 3.87
N ASP A 58 1.98 5.48 4.93
CA ASP A 58 1.15 6.33 5.78
C ASP A 58 1.90 6.91 6.97
N ASP A 59 1.23 7.71 7.78
CA ASP A 59 1.72 8.28 9.04
C ASP A 59 3.07 8.98 8.89
N LEU A 60 3.21 9.79 7.85
CA LEU A 60 4.45 10.51 7.62
C LEU A 60 4.57 11.69 8.60
N VAL A 61 5.72 11.78 9.26
CA VAL A 61 6.00 12.90 10.19
C VAL A 61 5.91 14.22 9.46
N LYS A 62 5.02 15.10 9.91
CA LYS A 62 4.82 16.41 9.29
C LYS A 62 5.84 17.46 9.74
N PRO A 63 6.13 18.48 8.91
CA PRO A 63 6.93 19.62 9.32
C PRO A 63 6.27 20.36 10.49
N ALA A 64 7.06 20.87 11.43
CA ALA A 64 6.56 21.59 12.61
C ALA A 64 5.69 22.84 12.29
N ALA A 65 5.82 23.38 11.08
CA ALA A 65 5.03 24.52 10.61
C ALA A 65 3.67 24.12 10.02
N ASP A 66 3.42 22.83 9.77
CA ASP A 66 2.13 22.36 9.27
C ASP A 66 1.16 22.12 10.43
N SER A 67 0.04 22.82 10.41
CA SER A 67 -1.01 22.73 11.44
C SER A 67 -2.25 21.97 10.97
N HIS A 68 -2.27 21.45 9.73
CA HIS A 68 -3.41 20.75 9.19
C HIS A 68 -3.23 19.24 9.29
N GLY A 69 -4.22 18.54 9.86
CA GLY A 69 -4.20 17.10 10.06
C GLY A 69 -3.22 16.63 11.12
N ASP A 70 -3.11 15.32 11.32
CA ASP A 70 -2.26 14.70 12.34
C ASP A 70 -0.86 14.37 11.81
N ASP A 71 -0.75 14.11 10.50
CA ASP A 71 0.50 13.78 9.81
C ASP A 71 0.71 14.61 8.53
N ALA A 72 1.76 14.29 7.75
CA ALA A 72 2.03 14.95 6.47
C ALA A 72 1.19 14.40 5.32
N GLY A 73 0.54 13.25 5.50
CA GLY A 73 -0.22 12.51 4.49
C GLY A 73 0.49 11.25 3.98
N ILE A 74 0.10 10.80 2.82
CA ILE A 74 0.52 9.53 2.22
C ILE A 74 1.71 9.75 1.29
N GLY A 75 2.79 9.02 1.50
CA GLY A 75 3.93 8.96 0.59
C GLY A 75 3.81 7.82 -0.41
N ILE A 76 4.04 8.08 -1.68
CA ILE A 76 4.18 7.07 -2.71
C ILE A 76 5.62 7.05 -3.21
N VAL A 77 6.26 5.87 -3.19
CA VAL A 77 7.55 5.63 -3.85
C VAL A 77 7.29 4.72 -5.03
N TYR A 78 7.65 5.18 -6.21
CA TYR A 78 7.39 4.45 -7.45
C TYR A 78 8.35 3.28 -7.66
N GLY A 79 7.83 2.24 -8.28
CA GLY A 79 8.56 1.04 -8.66
C GLY A 79 9.66 1.30 -9.69
N SER A 80 10.55 0.34 -9.83
CA SER A 80 11.69 0.45 -10.75
C SER A 80 12.20 -0.92 -11.16
N ALA A 81 12.33 -1.14 -12.45
CA ALA A 81 12.89 -2.37 -13.03
C ALA A 81 14.28 -2.75 -12.51
N THR A 82 15.04 -1.81 -11.99
CA THR A 82 16.44 -2.03 -11.60
C THR A 82 16.66 -2.15 -10.10
N ARG A 83 15.74 -1.62 -9.29
CA ARG A 83 15.91 -1.48 -7.84
C ARG A 83 14.68 -1.91 -7.04
N GLY A 84 13.65 -2.43 -7.67
CA GLY A 84 12.35 -2.65 -7.04
C GLY A 84 11.63 -1.34 -6.70
N LEU A 85 12.31 -0.40 -6.04
CA LEU A 85 11.79 0.94 -5.70
C LEU A 85 12.81 2.03 -6.06
N ASP A 86 12.33 3.20 -6.51
CA ASP A 86 13.17 4.40 -6.73
C ASP A 86 12.69 5.58 -5.87
N PRO A 87 13.31 5.83 -4.69
CA PRO A 87 12.92 6.93 -3.82
C PRO A 87 13.13 8.34 -4.42
N SER A 88 13.83 8.46 -5.55
CA SER A 88 13.91 9.72 -6.29
C SER A 88 12.63 10.02 -7.06
N VAL A 89 11.84 8.98 -7.37
CA VAL A 89 10.52 9.07 -7.98
C VAL A 89 9.47 8.85 -6.90
N ARG A 90 8.90 9.94 -6.41
CA ARG A 90 7.97 9.91 -5.27
C ARG A 90 6.89 10.98 -5.35
N GLN A 91 5.76 10.75 -4.68
CA GLN A 91 4.69 11.73 -4.49
C GLN A 91 4.37 11.86 -3.00
N LEU A 92 3.97 13.03 -2.56
CA LEU A 92 3.30 13.27 -1.28
C LEU A 92 1.85 13.65 -1.59
N LEU A 93 0.93 12.87 -1.09
CA LEU A 93 -0.51 13.11 -1.15
C LEU A 93 -0.96 13.64 0.22
N SER A 94 -1.85 14.61 0.25
CA SER A 94 -2.34 15.16 1.50
C SER A 94 -3.82 15.57 1.39
N ALA A 95 -4.51 15.65 2.51
CA ALA A 95 -5.89 16.11 2.54
C ALA A 95 -6.04 17.47 1.86
N ARG A 96 -5.11 18.40 2.09
CA ARG A 96 -5.12 19.74 1.49
C ARG A 96 -5.05 19.71 -0.04
N THR A 97 -4.18 18.87 -0.58
CA THR A 97 -3.90 18.80 -2.02
C THR A 97 -4.87 17.87 -2.73
N ASN A 98 -5.22 16.73 -2.12
CA ASN A 98 -5.85 15.61 -2.83
C ASN A 98 -7.25 15.26 -2.34
N ALA A 99 -7.63 15.53 -1.08
CA ALA A 99 -8.95 15.15 -0.59
C ALA A 99 -10.10 15.88 -1.29
N ALA A 100 -11.20 15.19 -1.47
CA ALA A 100 -12.49 15.80 -1.76
C ALA A 100 -13.02 16.50 -0.50
N LYS A 101 -13.58 17.67 -0.67
CA LYS A 101 -14.22 18.41 0.42
C LYS A 101 -15.57 17.81 0.77
N SER A 102 -15.92 17.87 2.05
CA SER A 102 -17.29 17.68 2.52
C SER A 102 -17.92 19.06 2.72
N GLY A 103 -18.79 19.48 1.82
CA GLY A 103 -19.18 20.87 1.69
C GLY A 103 -17.98 21.77 1.35
N ASP A 104 -17.69 22.75 2.20
CA ASP A 104 -16.53 23.65 2.02
C ASP A 104 -15.31 23.24 2.88
N THR A 105 -15.43 22.18 3.67
CA THR A 105 -14.41 21.78 4.64
C THR A 105 -13.58 20.61 4.11
N LEU A 106 -12.26 20.70 4.29
CA LEU A 106 -11.34 19.59 4.07
C LEU A 106 -11.40 18.63 5.26
N PRO A 107 -11.30 17.30 5.04
CA PRO A 107 -11.19 16.35 6.14
C PRO A 107 -9.84 16.53 6.88
N ALA A 108 -9.80 16.10 8.14
CA ALA A 108 -8.60 16.18 8.97
C ALA A 108 -7.65 15.00 8.70
N ALA A 109 -8.20 13.79 8.52
CA ALA A 109 -7.43 12.58 8.18
C ALA A 109 -7.41 12.32 6.67
N PHE A 110 -6.36 11.63 6.21
CA PHE A 110 -6.19 11.22 4.82
C PHE A 110 -5.24 10.03 4.76
N ASP A 111 -5.75 8.81 5.03
CA ASP A 111 -4.99 7.61 5.28
C ASP A 111 -5.26 6.57 4.18
N ALA A 112 -4.24 5.83 3.75
CA ALA A 112 -4.38 4.81 2.72
C ALA A 112 -5.00 3.54 3.31
N GLU A 113 -6.02 3.01 2.65
CA GLU A 113 -6.74 1.82 3.11
C GLU A 113 -6.58 0.62 2.18
N ALA A 114 -6.77 0.82 0.89
CA ALA A 114 -6.71 -0.25 -0.10
C ALA A 114 -6.34 0.30 -1.48
N SER A 115 -5.89 -0.59 -2.36
CA SER A 115 -5.51 -0.25 -3.73
C SER A 115 -5.95 -1.32 -4.72
N CYS A 116 -6.57 -0.92 -5.82
CA CYS A 116 -6.86 -1.74 -6.98
C CYS A 116 -7.34 -0.89 -8.16
N ASP A 117 -7.32 -1.44 -9.37
CA ASP A 117 -7.80 -0.77 -10.59
C ASP A 117 -9.34 -0.84 -10.67
N LEU A 118 -10.01 0.07 -9.93
CA LEU A 118 -11.47 0.07 -9.76
C LEU A 118 -12.24 0.41 -11.04
N ASP A 119 -11.70 1.28 -11.90
CA ASP A 119 -12.37 1.69 -13.14
C ASP A 119 -11.86 0.95 -14.38
N ARG A 120 -10.88 0.06 -14.20
CA ARG A 120 -10.30 -0.81 -15.23
C ARG A 120 -9.62 -0.07 -16.37
N ASP A 121 -8.96 0.98 -16.06
CA ASP A 121 -8.17 1.73 -17.04
C ASP A 121 -6.69 1.31 -17.08
N GLY A 122 -6.30 0.35 -16.23
CA GLY A 122 -4.95 -0.21 -16.17
C GLY A 122 -4.00 0.53 -15.22
N PHE A 123 -4.52 1.46 -14.43
CA PHE A 123 -3.77 2.17 -13.39
C PHE A 123 -4.41 1.86 -12.04
N THR A 124 -3.61 1.45 -11.07
CA THR A 124 -4.14 1.18 -9.73
C THR A 124 -4.69 2.45 -9.09
N ASP A 125 -5.88 2.38 -8.50
CA ASP A 125 -6.49 3.46 -7.73
C ASP A 125 -6.18 3.26 -6.24
N LEU A 126 -6.16 4.36 -5.48
CA LEU A 126 -5.97 4.35 -4.04
C LEU A 126 -7.27 4.74 -3.34
N ILE A 127 -7.76 3.84 -2.47
CA ILE A 127 -8.88 4.13 -1.57
C ILE A 127 -8.29 4.69 -0.29
N VAL A 128 -8.79 5.85 0.13
CA VAL A 128 -8.34 6.54 1.34
C VAL A 128 -9.48 6.71 2.32
N ALA A 129 -9.19 6.55 3.61
CA ALA A 129 -10.07 6.96 4.69
C ALA A 129 -9.87 8.44 5.00
N THR A 130 -10.95 9.10 5.37
CA THR A 130 -10.95 10.52 5.75
C THR A 130 -11.81 10.73 6.98
N ASP A 131 -11.62 11.84 7.66
CA ASP A 131 -12.50 12.31 8.76
C ASP A 131 -13.29 13.53 8.29
N PRO A 132 -14.41 13.33 7.55
CA PRO A 132 -15.23 14.43 7.10
C PRO A 132 -16.03 15.04 8.26
N PRO A 133 -16.17 16.37 8.33
CA PRO A 133 -16.87 17.02 9.43
C PRO A 133 -18.34 16.58 9.50
N TYR A 134 -18.76 16.17 10.70
CA TYR A 134 -20.12 15.75 10.98
C TYR A 134 -20.61 16.31 12.32
N ASN A 135 -21.76 16.99 12.31
CA ASN A 135 -22.33 17.64 13.49
C ASN A 135 -23.32 16.77 14.28
N GLY A 136 -23.42 15.49 13.96
CA GLY A 136 -24.35 14.56 14.63
C GLY A 136 -25.79 14.64 14.15
N ILE A 137 -26.12 15.48 13.18
CA ILE A 137 -27.49 15.69 12.67
C ILE A 137 -27.62 15.10 11.27
N GLY A 138 -28.64 14.27 11.07
CA GLY A 138 -28.91 13.64 9.78
C GLY A 138 -27.98 12.44 9.52
N ARG A 139 -27.75 12.17 8.25
CA ARG A 139 -26.91 11.05 7.81
C ARG A 139 -25.45 11.50 7.71
N PRO A 140 -24.50 10.81 8.37
CA PRO A 140 -23.10 11.15 8.25
C PRO A 140 -22.59 10.94 6.81
N PRO A 141 -21.60 11.72 6.37
CA PRO A 141 -20.95 11.53 5.08
C PRO A 141 -20.23 10.18 5.01
N VAL A 142 -19.94 9.71 3.81
CA VAL A 142 -19.05 8.56 3.61
C VAL A 142 -17.60 9.04 3.77
N PRO A 143 -16.81 8.45 4.69
CA PRO A 143 -15.44 8.88 4.91
C PRO A 143 -14.47 8.42 3.82
N LEU A 144 -14.84 7.37 3.06
CA LEU A 144 -13.99 6.78 2.05
C LEU A 144 -14.00 7.59 0.75
N GLN A 145 -12.82 7.81 0.21
CA GLN A 145 -12.61 8.50 -1.06
C GLN A 145 -11.70 7.67 -1.98
N ILE A 146 -11.77 7.91 -3.28
CA ILE A 146 -10.96 7.23 -4.30
C ILE A 146 -10.09 8.27 -5.01
N LEU A 147 -8.77 8.05 -5.01
CA LEU A 147 -7.81 8.70 -5.89
C LEU A 147 -7.55 7.78 -7.07
N PHE A 148 -7.95 8.22 -8.26
CA PHE A 148 -7.74 7.43 -9.47
C PHE A 148 -6.31 7.52 -9.97
N GLY A 149 -5.75 6.37 -10.33
CA GLY A 149 -4.46 6.25 -10.97
C GLY A 149 -4.44 6.91 -12.36
N SER A 150 -3.24 7.15 -12.87
CA SER A 150 -3.04 7.73 -14.19
C SER A 150 -1.61 7.51 -14.66
N PRO A 151 -1.28 7.73 -15.98
CA PRO A 151 0.11 7.68 -16.44
C PRO A 151 1.09 8.53 -15.63
N ALA A 152 0.62 9.54 -14.93
CA ALA A 152 1.44 10.42 -14.09
C ALA A 152 1.35 10.07 -12.58
N GLY A 153 0.84 8.89 -12.24
CA GLY A 153 0.59 8.42 -10.88
C GLY A 153 -0.72 8.97 -10.32
N LEU A 154 -0.80 9.08 -9.00
CA LEU A 154 -1.99 9.55 -8.26
C LEU A 154 -2.06 11.08 -8.29
N THR A 155 -2.80 11.63 -9.23
CA THR A 155 -2.89 13.09 -9.44
C THR A 155 -4.33 13.60 -9.28
N GLY A 156 -4.46 14.90 -8.95
CA GLY A 156 -5.77 15.54 -8.86
C GLY A 156 -6.45 15.37 -7.50
N LYS A 157 -7.77 15.46 -7.53
CA LYS A 157 -8.63 15.35 -6.35
C LYS A 157 -9.27 13.97 -6.26
N ALA A 158 -9.31 13.41 -5.06
CA ALA A 158 -10.10 12.25 -4.76
C ALA A 158 -11.60 12.52 -4.97
N VAL A 159 -12.38 11.48 -5.17
CA VAL A 159 -13.83 11.53 -5.20
C VAL A 159 -14.41 10.68 -4.07
N THR A 160 -15.47 11.16 -3.43
CA THR A 160 -16.13 10.41 -2.36
C THR A 160 -16.74 9.11 -2.91
N LEU A 161 -16.43 7.99 -2.28
CA LEU A 161 -17.04 6.70 -2.59
C LEU A 161 -18.56 6.78 -2.40
N ARG A 162 -19.32 6.41 -3.43
CA ARG A 162 -20.78 6.44 -3.39
C ARG A 162 -21.33 5.08 -3.02
N ILE A 163 -21.64 4.88 -1.75
CA ILE A 163 -22.28 3.68 -1.24
C ILE A 163 -23.80 3.88 -1.28
N PRO A 164 -24.56 3.14 -2.12
CA PRO A 164 -26.01 3.24 -2.17
C PRO A 164 -26.66 2.93 -0.82
N ASP A 165 -27.79 3.55 -0.52
CA ASP A 165 -28.48 3.40 0.78
C ASP A 165 -28.76 1.95 1.15
N ARG A 166 -29.17 1.14 0.16
CA ARG A 166 -29.42 -0.30 0.34
C ARG A 166 -28.17 -1.09 0.75
N ALA A 167 -26.98 -0.60 0.45
CA ALA A 167 -25.70 -1.22 0.80
C ALA A 167 -25.04 -0.63 2.06
N ARG A 168 -25.58 0.44 2.61
CA ARG A 168 -25.05 1.02 3.86
C ARG A 168 -25.59 0.36 5.11
N PHE A 169 -26.71 -0.33 5.05
CA PHE A 169 -27.33 -1.07 6.14
C PHE A 169 -27.40 -0.32 7.48
N GLY A 170 -27.58 0.98 7.45
CA GLY A 170 -27.53 1.84 8.62
C GLY A 170 -26.12 2.10 9.13
N ASN A 171 -25.08 1.58 8.51
CA ASN A 171 -23.70 1.94 8.86
C ASN A 171 -23.51 3.43 8.63
N ALA A 172 -23.33 4.14 9.71
CA ALA A 172 -23.11 5.58 9.66
C ALA A 172 -21.72 5.92 9.14
N TRP A 173 -20.76 5.03 9.39
CA TRP A 173 -19.34 5.24 9.11
C TRP A 173 -18.72 3.99 8.51
N PRO A 174 -18.88 3.76 7.18
CA PRO A 174 -18.25 2.62 6.51
C PRO A 174 -16.72 2.77 6.53
N ASP A 175 -16.02 1.65 6.76
CA ASP A 175 -14.60 1.62 6.98
C ASP A 175 -13.98 0.31 6.50
N HIS A 176 -12.66 0.16 6.64
CA HIS A 176 -11.90 -1.06 6.31
C HIS A 176 -12.25 -1.65 4.94
N PRO A 177 -12.02 -0.89 3.87
CA PRO A 177 -12.26 -1.38 2.52
C PRO A 177 -11.24 -2.46 2.15
N VAL A 178 -11.70 -3.51 1.45
CA VAL A 178 -10.85 -4.54 0.87
C VAL A 178 -11.21 -4.70 -0.59
N CYS A 179 -10.20 -4.62 -1.45
CA CYS A 179 -10.31 -4.88 -2.88
C CYS A 179 -10.14 -6.37 -3.20
N GLY A 180 -10.82 -6.84 -4.22
CA GLY A 180 -10.66 -8.19 -4.79
C GLY A 180 -11.67 -8.46 -5.88
N ASP A 181 -11.41 -9.45 -6.70
CA ASP A 181 -12.39 -10.01 -7.67
C ASP A 181 -13.19 -11.10 -6.96
N PHE A 182 -14.11 -10.67 -6.07
CA PHE A 182 -14.84 -11.60 -5.20
C PHE A 182 -15.91 -12.40 -5.91
N ASP A 183 -16.39 -11.94 -7.07
CA ASP A 183 -17.39 -12.66 -7.87
C ASP A 183 -16.82 -13.29 -9.15
N GLY A 184 -15.51 -13.18 -9.39
CA GLY A 184 -14.80 -13.86 -10.46
C GLY A 184 -15.12 -13.31 -11.86
N ASP A 185 -15.64 -12.08 -11.96
CA ASP A 185 -16.00 -11.49 -13.25
C ASP A 185 -14.82 -10.76 -13.93
N GLY A 186 -13.65 -10.80 -13.31
CA GLY A 186 -12.41 -10.19 -13.79
C GLY A 186 -12.35 -8.68 -13.56
N LYS A 187 -13.19 -8.14 -12.68
CA LYS A 187 -13.22 -6.72 -12.31
C LYS A 187 -13.06 -6.59 -10.80
N PRO A 188 -12.18 -5.71 -10.34
CA PRO A 188 -12.05 -5.46 -8.92
C PRO A 188 -13.34 -4.93 -8.29
N ASP A 189 -13.71 -5.57 -7.20
CA ASP A 189 -14.81 -5.21 -6.33
C ASP A 189 -14.29 -4.55 -5.05
N LEU A 190 -15.19 -4.00 -4.24
CA LEU A 190 -14.85 -3.45 -2.95
C LEU A 190 -15.82 -3.98 -1.88
N ALA A 191 -15.26 -4.59 -0.84
CA ALA A 191 -15.98 -4.90 0.37
C ALA A 191 -15.66 -3.83 1.43
N VAL A 192 -16.69 -3.28 2.08
CA VAL A 192 -16.52 -2.28 3.16
C VAL A 192 -17.36 -2.66 4.37
N THR A 193 -16.89 -2.35 5.57
CA THR A 193 -17.65 -2.63 6.78
C THR A 193 -19.00 -1.92 6.78
N ALA A 194 -19.97 -2.53 7.45
CA ALA A 194 -21.31 -1.99 7.67
C ALA A 194 -21.75 -2.28 9.10
N SER A 195 -22.76 -1.58 9.60
CA SER A 195 -23.20 -1.73 10.97
C SER A 195 -23.70 -3.15 11.29
N SER A 196 -23.71 -3.49 12.56
CA SER A 196 -24.25 -4.77 13.08
C SER A 196 -23.52 -6.03 12.58
N GLY A 197 -22.21 -5.95 12.35
CA GLY A 197 -21.41 -7.09 11.90
C GLY A 197 -21.73 -7.53 10.46
N ARG A 198 -22.16 -6.62 9.64
CA ARG A 198 -22.37 -6.80 8.20
C ARG A 198 -21.31 -6.05 7.45
N PHE A 199 -21.14 -6.36 6.18
CA PHE A 199 -20.39 -5.52 5.26
C PHE A 199 -21.07 -5.38 3.93
N SER A 200 -20.78 -4.30 3.23
CA SER A 200 -21.30 -3.96 1.94
C SER A 200 -20.40 -4.57 0.87
N PHE A 201 -21.00 -5.17 -0.13
CA PHE A 201 -20.34 -5.65 -1.33
C PHE A 201 -20.66 -4.73 -2.50
N LEU A 202 -19.66 -4.07 -3.03
CA LEU A 202 -19.76 -3.08 -4.10
C LEU A 202 -19.04 -3.63 -5.33
N ARG A 203 -19.81 -3.99 -6.34
CA ARG A 203 -19.29 -4.62 -7.56
C ARG A 203 -18.69 -3.59 -8.51
N GLY A 204 -17.51 -3.93 -9.04
CA GLY A 204 -16.86 -3.19 -10.11
C GLY A 204 -17.53 -3.31 -11.49
N PRO A 205 -17.09 -2.57 -12.51
CA PRO A 205 -16.15 -1.48 -12.37
C PRO A 205 -16.80 -0.23 -11.74
N PHE A 206 -15.97 0.63 -11.15
CA PHE A 206 -16.43 1.89 -10.61
C PHE A 206 -16.33 2.99 -11.69
N THR A 207 -17.20 3.96 -11.58
CA THR A 207 -17.11 5.17 -12.41
C THR A 207 -16.22 6.23 -11.75
N ARG A 208 -15.65 7.13 -12.53
CA ARG A 208 -14.81 8.22 -12.05
C ARG A 208 -15.52 9.24 -11.13
N ASP A 209 -16.85 9.09 -10.90
CA ASP A 209 -17.57 9.83 -9.87
C ASP A 209 -17.80 8.99 -8.59
N GLY A 210 -17.08 7.87 -8.44
CA GLY A 210 -17.06 7.02 -7.25
C GLY A 210 -18.23 6.06 -7.10
N ARG A 211 -18.97 5.73 -8.17
CA ARG A 211 -20.11 4.80 -8.13
C ARG A 211 -19.70 3.39 -8.50
N PRO A 212 -20.06 2.37 -7.71
CA PRO A 212 -19.95 0.99 -8.14
C PRO A 212 -20.96 0.68 -9.26
N HIS A 213 -20.66 -0.29 -10.11
CA HIS A 213 -21.60 -0.82 -11.12
C HIS A 213 -22.86 -1.37 -10.46
N ALA A 214 -22.70 -2.11 -9.38
CA ALA A 214 -23.80 -2.60 -8.56
C ALA A 214 -23.39 -2.62 -7.08
N ALA A 215 -24.40 -2.58 -6.21
CA ALA A 215 -24.19 -2.79 -4.78
C ALA A 215 -25.10 -3.91 -4.33
N GLY A 216 -24.55 -4.92 -3.75
CA GLY A 216 -25.25 -6.12 -3.31
C GLY A 216 -24.97 -6.44 -1.86
N GLY A 217 -25.81 -7.31 -1.38
CA GLY A 217 -25.70 -8.25 -0.30
C GLY A 217 -25.19 -7.77 1.03
N THR A 218 -25.91 -8.19 2.03
CA THR A 218 -25.38 -8.28 3.38
C THR A 218 -24.71 -9.63 3.50
N ILE A 219 -23.46 -9.64 3.94
CA ILE A 219 -22.81 -10.87 4.33
C ILE A 219 -22.97 -10.98 5.84
N PRO A 220 -23.67 -11.98 6.35
CA PRO A 220 -23.90 -12.12 7.77
C PRO A 220 -22.62 -12.53 8.50
N GLY A 221 -22.47 -12.07 9.73
CA GLY A 221 -21.45 -12.56 10.65
C GLY A 221 -20.05 -11.98 10.51
N ALA A 222 -19.94 -10.81 9.86
CA ALA A 222 -18.69 -10.09 9.80
C ALA A 222 -18.30 -9.50 11.18
N GLY A 223 -17.01 -9.49 11.45
CA GLY A 223 -16.43 -8.73 12.55
C GLY A 223 -16.35 -7.24 12.24
N PRO A 224 -15.74 -6.44 13.13
CA PRO A 224 -15.62 -5.00 12.93
C PRO A 224 -14.62 -4.61 11.85
N ALA A 225 -13.70 -5.49 11.46
CA ALA A 225 -12.68 -5.20 10.47
C ALA A 225 -12.60 -6.27 9.38
N LEU A 226 -12.24 -5.84 8.18
CA LEU A 226 -12.00 -6.69 7.01
C LEU A 226 -10.52 -6.66 6.65
N SER A 227 -10.02 -7.74 6.07
CA SER A 227 -8.68 -7.84 5.51
C SER A 227 -8.66 -8.81 4.33
N ALA A 228 -7.75 -8.63 3.41
CA ALA A 228 -7.46 -9.62 2.40
C ALA A 228 -6.61 -10.75 2.97
N PRO A 229 -6.77 -12.00 2.56
CA PRO A 229 -5.81 -13.06 2.85
C PRO A 229 -4.44 -12.73 2.25
N GLU A 230 -3.36 -13.14 2.93
CA GLU A 230 -1.98 -12.94 2.48
C GLU A 230 -1.23 -14.28 2.43
N PRO A 231 -0.34 -14.51 1.47
CA PRO A 231 0.08 -13.63 0.36
C PRO A 231 -0.81 -13.75 -0.88
N ARG A 232 -1.87 -14.54 -0.84
CA ARG A 232 -2.81 -14.76 -1.96
C ARG A 232 -4.22 -14.48 -1.49
N THR A 233 -4.94 -13.70 -2.27
CA THR A 233 -6.33 -13.37 -2.02
C THR A 233 -7.27 -14.56 -2.29
N ASP A 234 -7.05 -15.32 -3.35
CA ASP A 234 -7.71 -16.60 -3.61
C ASP A 234 -6.98 -17.72 -2.85
N THR A 235 -7.54 -18.10 -1.69
CA THR A 235 -6.89 -19.07 -0.76
C THR A 235 -7.09 -20.51 -1.16
N ASN A 236 -8.14 -20.82 -1.92
CA ASN A 236 -8.50 -22.18 -2.30
C ASN A 236 -8.25 -22.49 -3.79
N GLY A 237 -7.89 -21.49 -4.61
CA GLY A 237 -7.56 -21.63 -6.03
C GLY A 237 -8.79 -21.82 -6.92
N ASP A 238 -9.96 -21.35 -6.50
CA ASP A 238 -11.21 -21.50 -7.27
C ASP A 238 -11.50 -20.34 -8.24
N GLY A 239 -10.62 -19.34 -8.25
CA GLY A 239 -10.71 -18.18 -9.15
C GLY A 239 -11.53 -17.01 -8.60
N TYR A 240 -11.92 -17.05 -7.34
CA TYR A 240 -12.59 -15.97 -6.63
C TYR A 240 -11.70 -15.50 -5.49
N ASP A 241 -11.53 -14.20 -5.34
CA ASP A 241 -10.85 -13.66 -4.19
C ASP A 241 -11.67 -13.87 -2.92
N ASP A 242 -10.96 -14.11 -1.80
CA ASP A 242 -11.56 -14.36 -0.49
C ASP A 242 -11.40 -13.15 0.43
N LEU A 243 -12.18 -13.13 1.52
CA LEU A 243 -12.09 -12.12 2.57
C LEU A 243 -11.83 -12.77 3.93
N VAL A 244 -11.15 -12.04 4.80
CA VAL A 244 -11.04 -12.40 6.21
C VAL A 244 -11.65 -11.28 7.05
N TYR A 245 -12.53 -11.63 7.99
CA TYR A 245 -12.93 -10.66 8.98
C TYR A 245 -12.35 -10.99 10.36
N THR A 246 -11.98 -9.95 11.07
CA THR A 246 -11.27 -10.00 12.34
C THR A 246 -11.95 -9.16 13.41
N ALA A 247 -11.60 -9.36 14.66
CA ALA A 247 -12.09 -8.53 15.75
C ALA A 247 -11.44 -7.13 15.78
N LEU A 248 -10.26 -6.99 15.20
CA LEU A 248 -9.49 -5.74 15.09
C LEU A 248 -8.88 -5.67 13.69
N PRO A 249 -8.56 -4.48 13.18
CA PRO A 249 -7.78 -4.35 11.96
C PRO A 249 -6.51 -5.19 12.01
N HIS A 250 -6.16 -5.80 10.89
CA HIS A 250 -4.96 -6.62 10.80
C HIS A 250 -3.77 -5.76 10.38
N GLU A 251 -2.75 -5.75 11.23
CA GLU A 251 -1.47 -5.13 10.91
C GLU A 251 -0.58 -6.10 10.12
N PRO A 252 -0.02 -5.71 8.97
CA PRO A 252 0.88 -6.55 8.19
C PRO A 252 2.00 -7.17 9.05
N GLY A 253 2.24 -8.45 8.86
CA GLY A 253 3.28 -9.16 9.58
C GLY A 253 2.97 -9.51 11.04
N THR A 254 1.76 -9.29 11.52
CA THR A 254 1.33 -9.73 12.85
C THR A 254 0.54 -11.04 12.75
N ALA A 255 0.81 -11.95 13.70
CA ALA A 255 0.01 -13.17 13.77
C ALA A 255 -1.39 -12.84 14.28
N ALA A 256 -2.39 -13.06 13.46
CA ALA A 256 -3.79 -12.85 13.82
C ALA A 256 -4.66 -14.02 13.37
N LYS A 257 -5.88 -14.08 13.89
CA LYS A 257 -6.90 -15.04 13.48
C LYS A 257 -8.15 -14.31 13.07
N GLY A 258 -8.74 -14.76 11.98
CA GLY A 258 -10.01 -14.28 11.50
C GLY A 258 -10.89 -15.41 10.99
N THR A 259 -12.05 -15.07 10.50
CA THR A 259 -12.94 -16.00 9.79
C THR A 259 -12.81 -15.75 8.30
N LEU A 260 -12.47 -16.81 7.57
CA LEU A 260 -12.40 -16.80 6.12
C LEU A 260 -13.81 -16.83 5.53
N LEU A 261 -14.06 -15.96 4.58
CA LEU A 261 -15.25 -15.94 3.74
C LEU A 261 -14.80 -16.13 2.30
N LEU A 262 -15.21 -17.26 1.73
CA LEU A 262 -14.86 -17.60 0.36
C LEU A 262 -15.67 -16.77 -0.64
N GLY A 263 -15.01 -16.38 -1.72
CA GLY A 263 -15.63 -15.79 -2.88
C GLY A 263 -16.57 -16.74 -3.60
N SER A 264 -17.43 -16.20 -4.46
CA SER A 264 -18.36 -16.97 -5.28
C SER A 264 -19.02 -16.05 -6.33
N PRO A 265 -19.73 -16.58 -7.37
CA PRO A 265 -20.44 -15.74 -8.35
C PRO A 265 -21.44 -14.74 -7.73
N ASP A 266 -21.88 -14.99 -6.50
CA ASP A 266 -22.74 -14.07 -5.75
C ASP A 266 -21.95 -13.05 -4.90
N GLY A 267 -20.63 -13.13 -4.92
CA GLY A 267 -19.69 -12.36 -4.10
C GLY A 267 -19.22 -13.14 -2.89
N PRO A 268 -18.46 -12.48 -1.97
CA PRO A 268 -17.90 -13.12 -0.79
C PRO A 268 -19.00 -13.45 0.23
N GLY A 269 -18.89 -14.56 0.97
CA GLY A 269 -19.84 -14.88 2.03
C GLY A 269 -19.99 -16.36 2.38
N ARG A 270 -19.38 -17.26 1.64
CA ARG A 270 -19.37 -18.69 1.99
C ARG A 270 -18.35 -18.92 3.11
N PRO A 271 -18.74 -19.58 4.23
CA PRO A 271 -17.79 -19.84 5.30
C PRO A 271 -16.62 -20.70 4.84
N GLY A 272 -15.38 -20.18 4.98
CA GLY A 272 -14.13 -20.88 4.68
C GLY A 272 -13.42 -21.40 5.93
N GLY A 273 -13.99 -21.17 7.13
CA GLY A 273 -13.42 -21.58 8.39
C GLY A 273 -12.53 -20.54 9.04
N THR A 274 -11.59 -20.98 9.87
CA THR A 274 -10.65 -20.08 10.56
C THR A 274 -9.44 -19.80 9.69
N TYR A 275 -9.18 -18.54 9.40
CA TYR A 275 -7.96 -18.08 8.77
C TYR A 275 -6.92 -17.67 9.81
N ARG A 276 -5.65 -17.88 9.48
CA ARG A 276 -4.52 -17.46 10.32
C ARG A 276 -3.57 -16.64 9.47
N PHE A 277 -3.43 -15.39 9.80
CA PHE A 277 -2.37 -14.57 9.24
C PHE A 277 -1.03 -15.06 9.78
N GLY A 278 -0.11 -15.35 8.87
CA GLY A 278 1.28 -15.64 9.19
C GLY A 278 1.99 -14.32 9.47
N GLY A 279 2.67 -14.22 10.60
CA GLY A 279 3.69 -13.19 10.75
C GLY A 279 4.91 -13.57 9.91
N PRO A 280 5.77 -12.63 9.49
CA PRO A 280 7.08 -12.98 9.00
C PRO A 280 7.78 -13.80 10.07
N ALA A 281 8.53 -14.80 9.65
CA ALA A 281 9.33 -15.63 10.54
C ALA A 281 10.14 -14.73 11.47
N ALA A 282 10.25 -15.12 12.74
CA ALA A 282 10.92 -14.37 13.79
C ALA A 282 12.22 -13.73 13.30
N GLY A 283 12.31 -12.40 13.34
CA GLY A 283 13.47 -11.63 12.96
C GLY A 283 13.30 -10.86 11.65
N LEU A 284 12.47 -9.81 11.68
CA LEU A 284 12.52 -8.81 10.61
C LEU A 284 13.94 -8.27 10.51
N PRO A 285 14.51 -8.13 9.29
CA PRO A 285 15.80 -7.52 9.12
C PRO A 285 15.75 -6.08 9.64
N THR A 286 16.71 -5.71 10.48
CA THR A 286 16.82 -4.34 10.96
C THR A 286 17.62 -3.54 9.94
N ALA A 287 17.07 -2.42 9.48
CA ALA A 287 17.77 -1.57 8.52
C ALA A 287 19.14 -1.13 9.09
N PRO A 288 20.24 -1.20 8.31
CA PRO A 288 21.58 -0.91 8.80
C PRO A 288 21.70 0.56 9.17
N LEU A 289 21.94 0.82 10.46
CA LEU A 289 22.24 2.14 10.98
C LEU A 289 23.65 2.58 10.52
N ARG A 290 23.75 3.64 9.73
CA ARG A 290 24.98 4.40 9.65
C ARG A 290 25.17 5.13 10.98
N LYS A 291 26.09 4.65 11.82
CA LYS A 291 26.59 5.41 12.97
C LYS A 291 27.23 6.68 12.42
N THR A 292 26.55 7.80 12.52
CA THR A 292 27.20 9.11 12.39
C THR A 292 28.08 9.27 13.62
N ALA A 293 29.40 9.34 13.42
CA ALA A 293 30.33 9.60 14.47
C ALA A 293 29.99 10.95 15.11
N GLY A 294 29.64 10.94 16.42
CA GLY A 294 29.48 12.17 17.21
C GLY A 294 28.11 12.38 17.86
N SER A 295 27.15 11.48 17.78
CA SER A 295 25.88 11.67 18.49
C SER A 295 25.89 10.93 19.85
N PRO A 296 25.79 11.63 20.98
CA PRO A 296 25.78 11.03 22.32
C PRO A 296 24.36 10.74 22.83
N ALA A 297 23.43 10.33 21.99
CA ALA A 297 22.11 9.94 22.45
C ALA A 297 22.06 8.44 22.66
N ALA A 298 21.63 8.01 23.84
CA ALA A 298 21.26 6.63 24.12
C ALA A 298 20.24 6.16 23.08
N PRO A 299 20.34 4.92 22.57
CA PRO A 299 19.40 4.41 21.59
C PRO A 299 18.01 4.39 22.24
N ARG A 300 17.10 5.25 21.79
CA ARG A 300 15.67 5.03 21.99
C ARG A 300 15.36 3.68 21.36
N ALA A 301 14.49 2.89 21.98
CA ALA A 301 14.10 1.60 21.46
C ALA A 301 13.52 1.82 20.05
N GLU A 302 14.25 1.40 19.02
CA GLU A 302 13.80 1.43 17.64
C GLU A 302 12.85 0.23 17.46
N THR A 303 11.68 0.48 16.89
CA THR A 303 10.72 -0.57 16.56
C THR A 303 10.70 -0.74 15.04
N THR A 304 11.02 -1.94 14.59
CA THR A 304 10.91 -2.31 13.17
C THR A 304 9.63 -3.09 12.94
N LEU A 305 8.83 -2.63 12.00
CA LEU A 305 7.58 -3.25 11.58
C LEU A 305 7.68 -3.69 10.13
N LEU A 306 6.93 -4.71 9.76
CA LEU A 306 6.72 -5.07 8.37
C LEU A 306 5.79 -4.01 7.75
N GLN A 307 6.29 -3.33 6.72
CA GLN A 307 5.48 -2.38 5.95
C GLN A 307 4.73 -3.08 4.82
N ARG A 308 5.40 -3.96 4.09
CA ARG A 308 4.80 -4.71 2.98
C ARG A 308 5.58 -6.01 2.72
N TYR A 309 4.86 -7.04 2.29
CA TYR A 309 5.43 -8.30 1.83
C TYR A 309 4.87 -8.61 0.44
N ALA A 310 5.62 -8.28 -0.61
CA ALA A 310 5.17 -8.40 -1.99
C ALA A 310 6.37 -8.39 -2.95
N ASP A 311 6.19 -8.86 -4.17
CA ASP A 311 7.21 -8.83 -5.22
C ASP A 311 7.39 -7.40 -5.75
N PHE A 312 8.53 -6.78 -5.47
CA PHE A 312 8.90 -5.44 -5.93
C PHE A 312 9.97 -5.47 -7.02
N ASP A 313 10.79 -6.53 -7.10
CA ASP A 313 11.88 -6.63 -8.08
C ASP A 313 11.49 -7.45 -9.33
N GLY A 314 10.28 -8.01 -9.35
CA GLY A 314 9.72 -8.74 -10.48
C GLY A 314 10.26 -10.17 -10.64
N ASP A 315 10.88 -10.76 -9.60
CA ASP A 315 11.44 -12.12 -9.65
C ASP A 315 10.40 -13.22 -9.37
N GLY A 316 9.15 -12.82 -9.07
CA GLY A 316 8.02 -13.71 -8.76
C GLY A 316 8.01 -14.20 -7.32
N LYS A 317 8.87 -13.68 -6.44
CA LYS A 317 8.92 -13.99 -5.02
C LYS A 317 8.68 -12.73 -4.20
N PRO A 318 7.98 -12.86 -3.06
CA PRO A 318 7.72 -11.70 -2.24
C PRO A 318 8.98 -11.19 -1.51
N ASP A 319 9.24 -9.91 -1.67
CA ASP A 319 10.27 -9.15 -0.96
C ASP A 319 9.72 -8.62 0.37
N THR A 320 10.61 -8.19 1.24
CA THR A 320 10.26 -7.65 2.55
C THR A 320 10.59 -6.15 2.62
N VAL A 321 9.56 -5.31 2.75
CA VAL A 321 9.74 -3.89 3.08
C VAL A 321 9.52 -3.70 4.57
N VAL A 322 10.51 -3.12 5.25
CA VAL A 322 10.41 -2.80 6.67
C VAL A 322 10.48 -1.30 6.91
N ARG A 323 9.78 -0.85 7.94
CA ARG A 323 9.81 0.50 8.47
C ARG A 323 10.33 0.48 9.90
N THR A 324 11.40 1.22 10.16
CA THR A 324 11.98 1.35 11.50
C THR A 324 11.68 2.73 12.05
N HIS A 325 10.83 2.79 13.06
CA HIS A 325 10.45 4.02 13.75
C HIS A 325 11.60 4.56 14.59
N ARG A 326 11.85 5.85 14.49
CA ARG A 326 12.93 6.58 15.19
C ARG A 326 12.41 7.70 16.09
N GLY A 327 11.27 7.51 16.69
CA GLY A 327 10.60 8.51 17.51
C GLY A 327 10.02 9.65 16.65
N GLU A 328 10.16 10.90 17.06
CA GLU A 328 9.62 12.08 16.38
C GLU A 328 10.44 12.54 15.16
N THR A 329 11.44 11.76 14.76
CA THR A 329 12.25 12.04 13.57
C THR A 329 11.74 11.23 12.38
N ALA A 330 12.44 11.30 11.28
CA ALA A 330 12.08 10.51 10.10
C ALA A 330 12.31 9.00 10.33
N ASP A 331 11.38 8.18 9.86
CA ASP A 331 11.51 6.72 9.84
C ASP A 331 12.50 6.27 8.78
N LEU A 332 13.08 5.10 9.00
CA LEU A 332 13.93 4.43 8.04
C LEU A 332 13.15 3.31 7.36
N ILE A 333 13.12 3.34 6.03
CA ILE A 333 12.47 2.33 5.19
C ILE A 333 13.55 1.54 4.45
N ALA A 334 13.41 0.21 4.38
CA ALA A 334 14.33 -0.64 3.65
C ALA A 334 13.61 -1.78 2.94
N LEU A 335 13.97 -2.01 1.67
CA LEU A 335 13.50 -3.12 0.84
C LEU A 335 14.57 -4.22 0.82
N TYR A 336 14.20 -5.43 1.22
CA TYR A 336 15.03 -6.62 1.21
C TYR A 336 14.49 -7.62 0.18
N PRO A 337 15.25 -7.92 -0.88
CA PRO A 337 14.85 -8.91 -1.86
C PRO A 337 14.77 -10.31 -1.26
N ALA A 338 13.84 -11.13 -1.76
CA ALA A 338 13.73 -12.53 -1.37
C ALA A 338 15.03 -13.33 -1.59
N ALA A 339 15.78 -12.98 -2.64
CA ALA A 339 17.05 -13.61 -2.97
C ALA A 339 18.20 -13.26 -2.00
N THR A 340 18.14 -12.11 -1.32
CA THR A 340 19.17 -11.63 -0.38
C THR A 340 18.54 -10.98 0.85
N PRO A 341 17.86 -11.78 1.73
CA PRO A 341 17.01 -11.27 2.79
C PRO A 341 17.77 -10.56 3.93
N ASP A 342 19.08 -10.64 3.96
CA ASP A 342 19.99 -10.03 4.93
C ASP A 342 20.65 -8.73 4.40
N ARG A 343 20.42 -8.40 3.12
CA ARG A 343 21.02 -7.21 2.48
C ARG A 343 19.97 -6.37 1.78
N PRO A 344 19.71 -5.13 2.23
CA PRO A 344 18.73 -4.28 1.59
C PRO A 344 19.17 -3.87 0.19
N MET A 345 18.23 -3.91 -0.76
CA MET A 345 18.41 -3.39 -2.12
C MET A 345 18.28 -1.87 -2.13
N VAL A 346 17.31 -1.34 -1.38
CA VAL A 346 17.04 0.09 -1.27
C VAL A 346 16.85 0.46 0.19
N THR A 347 17.36 1.64 0.58
CA THR A 347 17.15 2.21 1.92
C THR A 347 16.97 3.72 1.80
N PHE A 348 15.95 4.26 2.44
CA PHE A 348 15.66 5.70 2.45
C PHE A 348 14.93 6.10 3.74
N THR A 349 14.69 7.38 3.94
CA THR A 349 13.94 7.89 5.10
C THR A 349 12.67 8.62 4.68
N SER A 350 11.67 8.63 5.57
CA SER A 350 10.42 9.37 5.35
C SER A 350 10.62 10.89 5.25
N ALA A 351 11.77 11.42 5.69
CA ALA A 351 12.14 12.83 5.51
C ALA A 351 12.19 13.27 4.04
N LEU A 352 12.32 12.34 3.08
CA LEU A 352 12.28 12.66 1.66
C LEU A 352 10.96 13.30 1.21
N PHE A 353 9.87 13.07 1.94
CA PHE A 353 8.55 13.61 1.62
C PHE A 353 8.30 14.98 2.24
N THR A 354 8.98 15.32 3.34
CA THR A 354 8.70 16.51 4.15
C THR A 354 9.82 17.56 4.09
N ALA A 355 10.95 17.22 3.50
CA ALA A 355 12.03 18.18 3.23
C ALA A 355 11.68 18.98 1.97
N GLY A 356 11.08 20.16 2.16
CA GLY A 356 10.79 21.16 1.16
C GLY A 356 11.44 22.48 1.53
#